data_e9c209fe6f407794a4492dd4bdc92057
#
_entry.id   e9c209fe6f407794a4492dd4bdc92057
#
_cell.length_a   1.000
_cell.length_b   1.000
_cell.length_c   1.000
_cell.angle_alpha   90.00
_cell.angle_beta   90.00
_cell.angle_gamma   90.00
#
_symmetry.space_group_name_H-M   'P 1'
#
loop_
_entity.id
_entity.type
_entity.pdbx_description
1 polymer ?
#
loop_
_entity_poly.entity_id
_entity_poly.type
_entity_poly.pdbx_seq_one_letter_code
_entity_poly.pdbx_strand_id
1 'polypeptide(L)'
;MTTCSLARSNRHSRRLTLGIVAVMLALPALAGSARAGSLDEIKKRGLIVATEDDFRPFEFVKDGKPTGFDNELIEDLHKYAPFEIKQQILPWTGILAGVSTGKYDVAITAAIITKERRKSLDFTSPIADATHFYVKRKDDKSIASIKDLNGKTVGVQAGSALLGRLPELSTMLEKEGGKMGKVVEYTSYPEAYQDLALGRVDYVVNTIINLQTLVAEKPAVFELGQAVSGKSFPAWAVAKGNTELLEFLNGFIAKEKESGRFAELQKKWFGQAFPDLPVAFEPEF
;
A
#
# COMPACT_ATOMS: atom_id res chain seq x y z
N MET A 1 -30.69 -83.74 -0.62
CA MET A 1 -31.40 -84.34 -1.77
C MET A 1 -31.15 -83.39 -2.97
N THR A 2 -30.42 -83.96 -3.83
CA THR A 2 -30.51 -84.16 -5.27
C THR A 2 -30.01 -82.97 -6.07
N THR A 3 -28.79 -82.95 -6.49
CA THR A 3 -28.07 -83.34 -7.74
C THR A 3 -28.69 -82.81 -9.03
N CYS A 4 -27.91 -82.07 -9.86
CA CYS A 4 -27.55 -82.34 -11.29
C CYS A 4 -26.94 -81.07 -11.87
N SER A 5 -25.74 -80.97 -12.24
CA SER A 5 -24.87 -81.48 -13.32
C SER A 5 -25.27 -81.15 -14.75
N LEU A 6 -24.27 -80.72 -15.48
CA LEU A 6 -23.97 -80.76 -16.93
C LEU A 6 -23.95 -79.33 -17.54
N ALA A 7 -22.91 -78.85 -18.04
CA ALA A 7 -21.78 -79.17 -18.93
C ALA A 7 -21.85 -78.37 -20.25
N ARG A 8 -20.72 -77.76 -20.56
CA ARG A 8 -20.09 -77.45 -21.86
C ARG A 8 -20.86 -76.58 -22.90
N SER A 9 -20.29 -75.50 -23.28
CA SER A 9 -19.79 -75.36 -24.65
C SER A 9 -18.88 -74.13 -24.85
N ASN A 10 -17.73 -74.45 -25.36
CA ASN A 10 -16.64 -73.61 -25.78
C ASN A 10 -16.99 -72.96 -27.14
N ARG A 11 -16.94 -71.63 -27.23
CA ARG A 11 -16.76 -70.96 -28.56
C ARG A 11 -15.91 -69.73 -28.42
N HIS A 12 -14.70 -69.84 -28.95
CA HIS A 12 -13.80 -68.76 -29.22
C HIS A 12 -14.45 -67.75 -30.20
N SER A 13 -14.54 -66.51 -29.81
CA SER A 13 -14.68 -65.41 -30.77
C SER A 13 -13.61 -64.38 -30.48
N ARG A 14 -12.62 -64.34 -31.38
CA ARG A 14 -11.59 -63.29 -31.46
C ARG A 14 -12.29 -61.96 -31.70
N ARG A 15 -12.29 -61.09 -30.75
CA ARG A 15 -12.62 -59.68 -30.98
C ARG A 15 -11.31 -58.86 -31.07
N LEU A 16 -11.05 -58.36 -32.26
CA LEU A 16 -10.06 -57.33 -32.53
C LEU A 16 -10.45 -56.08 -31.72
N THR A 17 -9.63 -55.72 -30.77
CA THR A 17 -9.68 -54.44 -30.09
C THR A 17 -8.83 -53.45 -30.91
N LEU A 18 -9.48 -52.59 -31.66
CA LEU A 18 -8.83 -51.39 -32.21
C LEU A 18 -8.48 -50.45 -31.04
N GLY A 19 -7.21 -50.33 -30.76
CA GLY A 19 -6.71 -49.32 -29.82
C GLY A 19 -6.78 -47.91 -30.45
N ILE A 20 -7.71 -47.10 -29.98
CA ILE A 20 -7.73 -45.69 -30.29
C ILE A 20 -6.65 -45.03 -29.41
N VAL A 21 -5.50 -44.69 -30.00
CA VAL A 21 -4.47 -43.87 -29.37
C VAL A 21 -5.00 -42.43 -29.40
N ALA A 22 -5.54 -41.98 -28.26
CA ALA A 22 -5.87 -40.58 -28.06
C ALA A 22 -4.55 -39.79 -27.83
N VAL A 23 -4.06 -39.15 -28.89
CA VAL A 23 -2.99 -38.17 -28.80
C VAL A 23 -3.56 -36.95 -28.11
N MET A 24 -3.35 -36.83 -26.79
CA MET A 24 -3.56 -35.59 -26.07
C MET A 24 -2.50 -34.58 -26.53
N LEU A 25 -2.87 -33.69 -27.43
CA LEU A 25 -2.13 -32.45 -27.66
C LEU A 25 -2.20 -31.59 -26.40
N ALA A 26 -1.15 -31.70 -25.57
CA ALA A 26 -0.92 -30.75 -24.50
C ALA A 26 -0.59 -29.39 -25.14
N LEU A 27 -1.59 -28.51 -25.27
CA LEU A 27 -1.32 -27.09 -25.49
C LEU A 27 -0.50 -26.60 -24.29
N PRO A 28 0.70 -26.03 -24.49
CA PRO A 28 1.35 -25.30 -23.42
C PRO A 28 0.43 -24.12 -23.08
N ALA A 29 -0.18 -24.13 -21.90
CA ALA A 29 -0.76 -22.95 -21.32
C ALA A 29 0.40 -21.94 -21.19
N LEU A 30 0.49 -21.02 -22.14
CA LEU A 30 1.23 -19.78 -21.96
C LEU A 30 0.59 -19.06 -20.76
N ALA A 31 1.04 -19.43 -19.55
CA ALA A 31 0.87 -18.60 -18.39
C ALA A 31 1.64 -17.29 -18.72
N GLY A 32 0.96 -16.38 -19.41
CA GLY A 32 1.43 -15.02 -19.58
C GLY A 32 1.62 -14.49 -18.18
N SER A 33 2.86 -14.43 -17.70
CA SER A 33 3.19 -13.60 -16.56
C SER A 33 2.58 -12.24 -16.86
N ALA A 34 1.63 -11.79 -16.03
CA ALA A 34 1.10 -10.44 -16.12
C ALA A 34 2.30 -9.49 -15.94
N ARG A 35 2.87 -9.10 -17.06
CA ARG A 35 4.01 -8.21 -17.12
C ARG A 35 3.40 -6.82 -17.00
N ALA A 36 3.85 -6.05 -16.04
CA ALA A 36 3.56 -4.62 -16.01
C ALA A 36 3.77 -4.07 -17.42
N GLY A 37 2.79 -3.33 -17.94
CA GLY A 37 2.83 -2.86 -19.34
C GLY A 37 4.11 -2.09 -19.61
N SER A 38 4.76 -2.35 -20.74
CA SER A 38 5.89 -1.55 -21.18
C SER A 38 5.44 -0.09 -21.36
N LEU A 39 6.38 0.85 -21.31
CA LEU A 39 6.06 2.26 -21.52
C LEU A 39 5.39 2.49 -22.89
N ASP A 40 5.70 1.69 -23.91
CA ASP A 40 5.07 1.76 -25.23
C ASP A 40 3.62 1.27 -25.23
N GLU A 41 3.28 0.28 -24.40
CA GLU A 41 1.89 -0.13 -24.19
C GLU A 41 1.10 0.94 -23.43
N ILE A 42 1.73 1.53 -22.41
CA ILE A 42 1.15 2.65 -21.64
C ILE A 42 0.86 3.84 -22.56
N LYS A 43 1.79 4.21 -23.45
CA LYS A 43 1.58 5.28 -24.43
C LYS A 43 0.34 5.05 -25.33
N LYS A 44 0.02 3.80 -25.63
CA LYS A 44 -1.14 3.46 -26.47
C LYS A 44 -2.47 3.44 -25.72
N ARG A 45 -2.49 2.94 -24.47
CA ARG A 45 -3.72 2.74 -23.69
C ARG A 45 -3.95 3.74 -22.57
N GLY A 46 -2.97 4.54 -22.25
CA GLY A 46 -2.93 5.42 -21.08
C GLY A 46 -2.33 4.74 -19.85
N LEU A 47 -1.84 5.55 -18.92
CA LEU A 47 -1.29 5.16 -17.63
C LEU A 47 -2.45 4.96 -16.63
N ILE A 48 -2.52 3.79 -16.01
CA ILE A 48 -3.52 3.48 -14.97
C ILE A 48 -2.89 3.75 -13.61
N VAL A 49 -3.35 4.84 -12.97
CA VAL A 49 -2.89 5.28 -11.63
C VAL A 49 -3.89 4.83 -10.59
N ALA A 50 -3.42 4.17 -9.53
CA ALA A 50 -4.22 3.85 -8.35
C ALA A 50 -3.87 4.80 -7.21
N THR A 51 -4.90 5.41 -6.60
CA THR A 51 -4.78 6.29 -5.42
C THR A 51 -5.72 5.81 -4.32
N GLU A 52 -5.35 6.03 -3.05
CA GLU A 52 -6.24 5.78 -1.92
C GLU A 52 -7.35 6.84 -1.86
N ASP A 53 -8.51 6.49 -1.34
CA ASP A 53 -9.69 7.35 -1.28
C ASP A 53 -9.64 8.37 -0.15
N ASP A 54 -8.94 8.08 0.97
CA ASP A 54 -8.76 9.04 2.08
C ASP A 54 -7.49 8.79 2.90
N PHE A 55 -6.36 9.32 2.42
CA PHE A 55 -5.07 9.36 3.13
C PHE A 55 -4.54 10.80 3.22
N ARG A 56 -5.26 11.67 3.93
CA ARG A 56 -4.94 13.09 4.09
C ARG A 56 -3.58 13.32 4.76
N PRO A 57 -2.81 14.30 4.29
CA PRO A 57 -3.06 15.27 3.21
C PRO A 57 -2.51 14.85 1.83
N PHE A 58 -2.08 13.60 1.66
CA PHE A 58 -1.50 13.12 0.40
C PHE A 58 -2.56 13.02 -0.69
N GLU A 59 -3.62 12.24 -0.47
CA GLU A 59 -4.74 12.09 -1.40
C GLU A 59 -6.04 11.83 -0.63
N PHE A 60 -7.13 12.41 -1.10
CA PHE A 60 -8.48 12.24 -0.56
C PHE A 60 -9.52 12.83 -1.52
N VAL A 61 -10.78 12.49 -1.30
CA VAL A 61 -11.89 13.10 -2.03
C VAL A 61 -12.53 14.18 -1.16
N LYS A 62 -12.64 15.41 -1.69
CA LYS A 62 -13.34 16.52 -1.07
C LYS A 62 -14.38 17.07 -2.04
N ASP A 63 -15.64 17.12 -1.62
CA ASP A 63 -16.75 17.62 -2.44
C ASP A 63 -16.82 16.93 -3.83
N GLY A 64 -16.56 15.60 -3.85
CA GLY A 64 -16.53 14.79 -5.07
C GLY A 64 -15.29 14.99 -5.95
N LYS A 65 -14.29 15.77 -5.52
CA LYS A 65 -13.06 16.04 -6.29
C LYS A 65 -11.84 15.41 -5.64
N PRO A 66 -10.96 14.73 -6.41
CA PRO A 66 -9.65 14.33 -5.95
C PRO A 66 -8.87 15.57 -5.47
N THR A 67 -8.30 15.49 -4.28
CA THR A 67 -7.65 16.62 -3.60
C THR A 67 -6.44 16.11 -2.83
N GLY A 68 -5.45 16.94 -2.57
CA GLY A 68 -4.26 16.57 -1.81
C GLY A 68 -2.97 16.68 -2.62
N PHE A 69 -1.86 16.44 -1.96
CA PHE A 69 -0.51 16.56 -2.52
C PHE A 69 -0.32 15.69 -3.78
N ASP A 70 -0.64 14.39 -3.67
CA ASP A 70 -0.49 13.45 -4.78
C ASP A 70 -1.46 13.74 -5.92
N ASN A 71 -2.69 14.20 -5.61
CA ASN A 71 -3.66 14.56 -6.63
C ASN A 71 -3.22 15.81 -7.44
N GLU A 72 -2.62 16.82 -6.81
CA GLU A 72 -2.06 17.96 -7.54
C GLU A 72 -0.85 17.57 -8.39
N LEU A 73 -0.01 16.63 -7.91
CA LEU A 73 1.06 16.08 -8.73
C LEU A 73 0.52 15.26 -9.92
N ILE A 74 -0.60 14.55 -9.76
CA ILE A 74 -1.27 13.87 -10.88
C ILE A 74 -1.78 14.88 -11.91
N GLU A 75 -2.33 16.04 -11.49
CA GLU A 75 -2.71 17.11 -12.40
C GLU A 75 -1.50 17.68 -13.17
N ASP A 76 -0.36 17.81 -12.51
CA ASP A 76 0.88 18.26 -13.17
C ASP A 76 1.47 17.15 -14.05
N LEU A 77 1.34 15.88 -13.66
CA LEU A 77 1.73 14.71 -14.47
C LEU A 77 0.89 14.62 -15.77
N HIS A 78 -0.39 14.99 -15.77
CA HIS A 78 -1.22 15.11 -16.99
C HIS A 78 -0.64 16.09 -18.02
N LYS A 79 0.03 17.15 -17.55
CA LYS A 79 0.67 18.16 -18.43
C LYS A 79 2.04 17.70 -18.93
N TYR A 80 2.70 16.86 -18.13
CA TYR A 80 4.04 16.34 -18.44
C TYR A 80 4.02 15.13 -19.37
N ALA A 81 3.06 14.22 -19.16
CA ALA A 81 3.00 12.95 -19.86
C ALA A 81 2.54 13.11 -21.32
N PRO A 82 3.19 12.45 -22.29
CA PRO A 82 2.74 12.44 -23.70
C PRO A 82 1.60 11.42 -23.96
N PHE A 83 0.89 10.98 -22.91
CA PHE A 83 -0.16 9.97 -22.95
C PHE A 83 -1.24 10.27 -21.90
N GLU A 84 -2.40 9.65 -22.06
CA GLU A 84 -3.52 9.77 -21.13
C GLU A 84 -3.19 9.18 -19.76
N ILE A 85 -3.71 9.79 -18.69
CA ILE A 85 -3.65 9.28 -17.32
C ILE A 85 -5.06 8.95 -16.86
N LYS A 86 -5.24 7.71 -16.37
CA LYS A 86 -6.51 7.15 -15.91
C LYS A 86 -6.42 6.86 -14.43
N GLN A 87 -6.86 7.82 -13.61
CA GLN A 87 -6.86 7.66 -12.17
C GLN A 87 -8.02 6.76 -11.71
N GLN A 88 -7.71 5.81 -10.83
CA GLN A 88 -8.66 4.99 -10.10
C GLN A 88 -8.50 5.24 -8.60
N ILE A 89 -9.55 5.74 -7.98
CA ILE A 89 -9.61 6.02 -6.54
C ILE A 89 -10.22 4.81 -5.86
N LEU A 90 -9.53 4.25 -4.87
CA LEU A 90 -9.81 2.94 -4.30
C LEU A 90 -9.54 2.95 -2.79
N PRO A 91 -10.16 2.05 -2.00
CA PRO A 91 -9.66 1.76 -0.66
C PRO A 91 -8.22 1.24 -0.71
N TRP A 92 -7.44 1.52 0.33
CA TRP A 92 -6.02 1.11 0.42
C TRP A 92 -5.78 -0.37 0.11
N THR A 93 -6.66 -1.23 0.65
CA THR A 93 -6.52 -2.68 0.51
C THR A 93 -6.56 -3.10 -0.96
N GLY A 94 -5.47 -3.73 -1.41
CA GLY A 94 -5.36 -4.25 -2.77
C GLY A 94 -4.66 -3.32 -3.77
N ILE A 95 -4.40 -2.04 -3.46
CA ILE A 95 -3.69 -1.13 -4.37
C ILE A 95 -2.31 -1.70 -4.74
N LEU A 96 -1.46 -1.97 -3.76
CA LEU A 96 -0.10 -2.44 -4.03
C LEU A 96 -0.06 -3.83 -4.68
N ALA A 97 -0.97 -4.74 -4.29
CA ALA A 97 -1.13 -6.03 -4.95
C ALA A 97 -1.57 -5.86 -6.42
N GLY A 98 -2.47 -4.91 -6.68
CA GLY A 98 -2.90 -4.57 -8.03
C GLY A 98 -1.76 -4.04 -8.90
N VAL A 99 -0.86 -3.22 -8.34
CA VAL A 99 0.34 -2.76 -9.05
C VAL A 99 1.30 -3.92 -9.31
N SER A 100 1.59 -4.74 -8.31
CA SER A 100 2.53 -5.87 -8.47
C SER A 100 2.09 -6.90 -9.51
N THR A 101 0.77 -7.03 -9.72
CA THR A 101 0.17 -7.93 -10.72
C THR A 101 -0.12 -7.28 -12.07
N GLY A 102 0.16 -5.97 -12.23
CA GLY A 102 -0.07 -5.24 -13.48
C GLY A 102 -1.53 -4.82 -13.74
N LYS A 103 -2.40 -4.93 -12.74
CA LYS A 103 -3.77 -4.38 -12.82
C LYS A 103 -3.75 -2.86 -12.88
N TYR A 104 -2.85 -2.23 -12.14
CA TYR A 104 -2.52 -0.81 -12.17
C TYR A 104 -1.05 -0.67 -12.56
N ASP A 105 -0.69 0.42 -13.21
CA ASP A 105 0.70 0.67 -13.59
C ASP A 105 1.52 1.28 -12.46
N VAL A 106 0.90 2.15 -11.70
CA VAL A 106 1.53 2.86 -10.59
C VAL A 106 0.55 3.10 -9.44
N ALA A 107 1.04 2.99 -8.21
CA ALA A 107 0.37 3.52 -7.03
C ALA A 107 0.94 4.91 -6.72
N ILE A 108 0.10 5.94 -6.82
CA ILE A 108 0.40 7.30 -6.38
C ILE A 108 -0.42 7.51 -5.11
N THR A 109 0.13 7.10 -3.94
CA THR A 109 -0.63 7.00 -2.69
C THR A 109 0.29 6.99 -1.46
N ALA A 110 1.38 7.71 -1.49
CA ALA A 110 2.32 7.84 -0.38
C ALA A 110 2.72 6.49 0.27
N ALA A 111 2.93 5.44 -0.54
CA ALA A 111 3.27 4.11 -0.06
C ALA A 111 4.67 4.08 0.56
N ILE A 112 4.77 3.73 1.85
CA ILE A 112 6.05 3.66 2.56
C ILE A 112 6.93 2.56 1.96
N ILE A 113 8.19 2.88 1.70
CA ILE A 113 9.19 1.95 1.19
C ILE A 113 9.57 0.97 2.31
N THR A 114 9.38 -0.34 2.09
CA THR A 114 9.78 -1.41 3.02
C THR A 114 10.52 -2.52 2.30
N LYS A 115 11.35 -3.30 3.01
CA LYS A 115 12.03 -4.48 2.44
C LYS A 115 11.04 -5.47 1.82
N GLU A 116 9.91 -5.71 2.50
CA GLU A 116 8.90 -6.65 2.02
C GLU A 116 8.27 -6.17 0.71
N ARG A 117 7.87 -4.90 0.64
CA ARG A 117 7.29 -4.31 -0.57
C ARG A 117 8.28 -4.30 -1.75
N ARG A 118 9.57 -4.08 -1.48
CA ARG A 118 10.62 -4.11 -2.53
C ARG A 118 10.86 -5.49 -3.16
N LYS A 119 10.29 -6.56 -2.63
CA LYS A 119 10.33 -7.88 -3.28
C LYS A 119 9.49 -7.91 -4.56
N SER A 120 8.38 -7.17 -4.59
CA SER A 120 7.41 -7.17 -5.69
C SER A 120 7.19 -5.81 -6.36
N LEU A 121 7.75 -4.74 -5.79
CA LEU A 121 7.59 -3.36 -6.25
C LEU A 121 8.96 -2.66 -6.33
N ASP A 122 9.04 -1.70 -7.24
CA ASP A 122 10.08 -0.68 -7.25
C ASP A 122 9.46 0.68 -6.92
N PHE A 123 10.25 1.57 -6.34
CA PHE A 123 9.78 2.85 -5.81
C PHE A 123 10.52 4.02 -6.44
N THR A 124 9.80 5.11 -6.67
CA THR A 124 10.40 6.39 -7.05
C THR A 124 11.29 6.93 -5.93
N SER A 125 11.97 8.03 -6.19
CA SER A 125 12.59 8.80 -5.11
C SER A 125 11.56 9.23 -4.07
N PRO A 126 11.93 9.26 -2.77
CA PRO A 126 11.07 9.70 -1.69
C PRO A 126 10.39 11.06 -1.91
N ILE A 127 9.15 11.17 -1.46
CA ILE A 127 8.33 12.37 -1.63
C ILE A 127 8.13 13.16 -0.34
N ALA A 128 8.35 12.55 0.84
CA ALA A 128 8.22 13.19 2.15
C ALA A 128 8.95 12.38 3.25
N ASP A 129 8.97 12.86 4.48
CA ASP A 129 9.26 12.07 5.68
C ASP A 129 7.97 11.40 6.18
N ALA A 130 8.05 10.14 6.53
CA ALA A 130 6.93 9.35 7.04
C ALA A 130 7.26 8.66 8.37
N THR A 131 8.12 9.23 9.19
CA THR A 131 8.36 8.74 10.56
C THR A 131 7.03 8.56 11.29
N HIS A 132 6.84 7.42 11.94
CA HIS A 132 5.59 7.09 12.60
C HIS A 132 5.51 7.71 13.98
N PHE A 133 4.37 8.29 14.28
CA PHE A 133 4.01 8.88 15.56
C PHE A 133 2.71 8.26 16.06
N TYR A 134 2.40 8.46 17.33
CA TYR A 134 1.05 8.20 17.81
C TYR A 134 0.26 9.49 18.00
N VAL A 135 -1.05 9.39 17.90
CA VAL A 135 -2.01 10.42 18.28
C VAL A 135 -2.96 9.85 19.33
N LYS A 136 -3.36 10.67 20.26
CA LYS A 136 -4.28 10.33 21.36
C LYS A 136 -5.41 11.34 21.47
N ARG A 137 -6.40 11.05 22.27
CA ARG A 137 -7.39 12.09 22.66
C ARG A 137 -6.71 13.17 23.50
N LYS A 138 -7.08 14.42 23.28
CA LYS A 138 -6.53 15.57 24.00
C LYS A 138 -6.90 15.58 25.49
N ASP A 139 -8.06 15.08 25.82
CA ASP A 139 -8.55 14.98 27.21
C ASP A 139 -7.98 13.77 27.97
N ASP A 140 -7.41 12.79 27.29
CA ASP A 140 -6.76 11.65 27.93
C ASP A 140 -5.40 12.08 28.53
N LYS A 141 -5.41 12.30 29.85
CA LYS A 141 -4.20 12.66 30.61
C LYS A 141 -3.42 11.43 31.09
N SER A 142 -3.91 10.21 30.83
CA SER A 142 -3.21 8.97 31.20
C SER A 142 -2.05 8.62 30.25
N ILE A 143 -1.96 9.29 29.10
CA ILE A 143 -0.90 9.12 28.11
C ILE A 143 -0.11 10.41 27.98
N ALA A 144 1.09 10.47 28.54
CA ALA A 144 2.02 11.60 28.44
C ALA A 144 3.29 11.22 27.65
N SER A 145 3.64 9.94 27.60
CA SER A 145 4.86 9.44 26.97
C SER A 145 4.67 8.03 26.41
N ILE A 146 5.69 7.49 25.72
CA ILE A 146 5.65 6.12 25.16
C ILE A 146 5.38 5.07 26.23
N LYS A 147 5.97 5.19 27.43
CA LYS A 147 5.77 4.21 28.51
C LYS A 147 4.29 4.09 28.93
N ASP A 148 3.52 5.15 28.78
CA ASP A 148 2.10 5.17 29.15
C ASP A 148 1.20 4.46 28.12
N LEU A 149 1.75 4.06 26.98
CA LEU A 149 1.10 3.20 25.99
C LEU A 149 1.11 1.72 26.42
N ASN A 150 1.76 1.39 27.56
CA ASN A 150 1.80 0.06 28.11
C ASN A 150 0.40 -0.55 28.28
N GLY A 151 0.14 -1.67 27.61
CA GLY A 151 -1.14 -2.37 27.66
C GLY A 151 -2.32 -1.63 27.00
N LYS A 152 -2.12 -0.45 26.45
CA LYS A 152 -3.13 0.35 25.77
C LYS A 152 -3.48 -0.21 24.38
N THR A 153 -4.72 0.01 23.97
CA THR A 153 -5.22 -0.44 22.66
C THR A 153 -4.80 0.52 21.56
N VAL A 154 -4.12 0.02 20.52
CA VAL A 154 -3.72 0.77 19.34
C VAL A 154 -4.65 0.52 18.15
N GLY A 155 -5.01 1.60 17.46
CA GLY A 155 -5.64 1.55 16.12
C GLY A 155 -4.61 1.76 15.02
N VAL A 156 -4.72 0.99 13.93
CA VAL A 156 -3.84 1.10 12.76
C VAL A 156 -4.56 0.60 11.51
N GLN A 157 -4.19 1.08 10.32
CA GLN A 157 -4.78 0.60 9.08
C GLN A 157 -4.23 -0.79 8.71
N ALA A 158 -5.13 -1.69 8.32
CA ALA A 158 -4.81 -3.04 7.86
C ALA A 158 -3.91 -3.01 6.60
N GLY A 159 -2.89 -3.88 6.56
CA GLY A 159 -1.95 -3.96 5.43
C GLY A 159 -1.02 -2.74 5.28
N SER A 160 -1.06 -1.79 6.20
CA SER A 160 -0.14 -0.65 6.20
C SER A 160 1.28 -1.06 6.64
N ALA A 161 2.29 -0.28 6.22
CA ALA A 161 3.64 -0.45 6.74
C ALA A 161 3.71 -0.14 8.24
N LEU A 162 2.81 0.71 8.74
CA LEU A 162 2.74 1.08 10.15
C LEU A 162 2.38 -0.11 11.03
N LEU A 163 1.42 -0.95 10.58
CA LEU A 163 1.11 -2.22 11.25
C LEU A 163 2.34 -3.13 11.32
N GLY A 164 3.09 -3.27 10.21
CA GLY A 164 4.30 -4.08 10.14
C GLY A 164 5.44 -3.58 11.04
N ARG A 165 5.42 -2.30 11.45
CA ARG A 165 6.44 -1.67 12.32
C ARG A 165 6.04 -1.54 13.79
N LEU A 166 4.86 -1.97 14.19
CA LEU A 166 4.49 -2.01 15.61
C LEU A 166 5.48 -2.78 16.50
N PRO A 167 6.23 -3.80 16.03
CA PRO A 167 7.31 -4.40 16.82
C PRO A 167 8.39 -3.43 17.29
N GLU A 168 8.62 -2.28 16.59
CA GLU A 168 9.55 -1.25 17.08
C GLU A 168 9.00 -0.58 18.35
N LEU A 169 7.70 -0.22 18.33
CA LEU A 169 7.03 0.27 19.54
C LEU A 169 7.00 -0.78 20.66
N SER A 170 6.76 -2.07 20.33
CA SER A 170 6.85 -3.15 21.32
C SER A 170 8.22 -3.16 22.01
N THR A 171 9.30 -3.06 21.23
CA THR A 171 10.67 -2.99 21.75
C THR A 171 10.91 -1.75 22.63
N MET A 172 10.32 -0.59 22.27
CA MET A 172 10.41 0.61 23.10
C MET A 172 9.70 0.41 24.43
N LEU A 173 8.51 -0.19 24.42
CA LEU A 173 7.74 -0.49 25.63
C LEU A 173 8.44 -1.51 26.53
N GLU A 174 9.02 -2.57 25.94
CA GLU A 174 9.75 -3.60 26.69
C GLU A 174 10.97 -3.04 27.42
N LYS A 175 11.68 -2.07 26.84
CA LYS A 175 12.79 -1.36 27.51
C LYS A 175 12.32 -0.58 28.74
N GLU A 176 11.07 -0.14 28.76
CA GLU A 176 10.44 0.55 29.89
C GLU A 176 9.69 -0.42 30.84
N GLY A 177 9.87 -1.75 30.66
CA GLY A 177 9.20 -2.77 31.48
C GLY A 177 7.72 -2.98 31.15
N GLY A 178 7.26 -2.47 30.00
CA GLY A 178 5.89 -2.58 29.51
C GLY A 178 5.74 -3.62 28.40
N LYS A 179 4.56 -3.63 27.78
CA LYS A 179 4.22 -4.49 26.63
C LYS A 179 3.16 -3.85 25.76
N MET A 180 3.11 -4.27 24.50
CA MET A 180 2.02 -3.92 23.59
C MET A 180 0.68 -4.39 24.12
N GLY A 181 -0.34 -3.55 23.97
CA GLY A 181 -1.74 -3.91 24.21
C GLY A 181 -2.38 -4.53 22.98
N LYS A 182 -3.73 -4.45 22.94
CA LYS A 182 -4.51 -4.93 21.79
C LYS A 182 -4.25 -4.07 20.56
N VAL A 183 -4.09 -4.72 19.40
CA VAL A 183 -4.06 -4.07 18.08
C VAL A 183 -5.44 -4.20 17.44
N VAL A 184 -6.00 -3.09 16.97
CA VAL A 184 -7.25 -3.04 16.21
C VAL A 184 -6.91 -2.53 14.82
N GLU A 185 -7.20 -3.37 13.83
CA GLU A 185 -6.98 -3.05 12.43
C GLU A 185 -8.24 -2.46 11.80
N TYR A 186 -8.10 -1.37 11.06
CA TYR A 186 -9.16 -0.66 10.37
C TYR A 186 -8.97 -0.71 8.86
N THR A 187 -10.05 -0.63 8.10
CA THR A 187 -9.98 -0.53 6.64
C THR A 187 -9.46 0.82 6.19
N SER A 188 -9.74 1.87 6.98
CA SER A 188 -9.31 3.25 6.70
C SER A 188 -8.89 4.00 7.96
N TYR A 189 -8.05 5.02 7.83
CA TYR A 189 -7.67 5.89 8.94
C TYR A 189 -8.82 6.75 9.48
N PRO A 190 -9.75 7.30 8.68
CA PRO A 190 -10.93 7.97 9.20
C PRO A 190 -11.71 7.16 10.23
N GLU A 191 -11.89 5.84 10.00
CA GLU A 191 -12.53 4.94 10.97
C GLU A 191 -11.72 4.81 12.27
N ALA A 192 -10.40 4.62 12.16
CA ALA A 192 -9.51 4.55 13.32
C ALA A 192 -9.57 5.84 14.16
N TYR A 193 -9.57 7.01 13.52
CA TYR A 193 -9.68 8.30 14.20
C TYR A 193 -11.06 8.52 14.84
N GLN A 194 -12.11 8.03 14.21
CA GLN A 194 -13.45 8.07 14.82
C GLN A 194 -13.50 7.22 16.10
N ASP A 195 -12.96 6.02 16.05
CA ASP A 195 -12.92 5.12 17.21
C ASP A 195 -11.98 5.65 18.32
N LEU A 196 -10.89 6.31 17.95
CA LEU A 196 -10.06 7.04 18.92
C LEU A 196 -10.84 8.15 19.60
N ALA A 197 -11.58 8.99 18.86
CA ALA A 197 -12.38 10.07 19.43
C ALA A 197 -13.48 9.55 20.38
N LEU A 198 -14.04 8.38 20.08
CA LEU A 198 -15.06 7.71 20.90
C LEU A 198 -14.46 6.89 22.06
N GLY A 199 -13.14 6.81 22.21
CA GLY A 199 -12.47 6.06 23.27
C GLY A 199 -12.51 4.54 23.10
N ARG A 200 -12.78 4.02 21.89
CA ARG A 200 -12.76 2.58 21.60
C ARG A 200 -11.35 2.02 21.42
N VAL A 201 -10.43 2.90 21.03
CA VAL A 201 -8.97 2.68 21.08
C VAL A 201 -8.34 3.82 21.86
N ASP A 202 -7.16 3.60 22.43
CA ASP A 202 -6.48 4.57 23.29
C ASP A 202 -5.59 5.51 22.47
N TYR A 203 -4.99 5.01 21.41
CA TYR A 203 -4.17 5.78 20.48
C TYR A 203 -4.21 5.17 19.08
N VAL A 204 -3.83 5.97 18.08
CA VAL A 204 -3.67 5.55 16.69
C VAL A 204 -2.26 5.87 16.24
N VAL A 205 -1.63 4.98 15.48
CA VAL A 205 -0.32 5.19 14.86
C VAL A 205 -0.49 5.54 13.39
N ASN A 206 0.10 6.67 12.97
CA ASN A 206 0.21 7.05 11.56
C ASN A 206 1.49 7.86 11.35
N THR A 207 1.76 8.30 10.11
CA THR A 207 2.92 9.15 9.83
C THR A 207 2.76 10.52 10.46
N ILE A 208 3.88 11.17 10.74
CA ILE A 208 3.88 12.53 11.35
C ILE A 208 3.04 13.51 10.52
N ILE A 209 3.11 13.46 9.19
CA ILE A 209 2.38 14.36 8.29
C ILE A 209 0.86 14.18 8.43
N ASN A 210 0.38 12.94 8.40
CA ASN A 210 -1.05 12.64 8.54
C ASN A 210 -1.58 13.09 9.91
N LEU A 211 -0.80 12.84 10.99
CA LEU A 211 -1.21 13.19 12.33
C LEU A 211 -1.17 14.69 12.60
N GLN A 212 -0.19 15.42 12.05
CA GLN A 212 -0.16 16.89 12.13
C GLN A 212 -1.39 17.49 11.43
N THR A 213 -1.75 16.98 10.27
CA THR A 213 -2.98 17.41 9.57
C THR A 213 -4.22 17.12 10.40
N LEU A 214 -4.35 15.91 10.95
CA LEU A 214 -5.49 15.54 11.81
C LEU A 214 -5.62 16.46 13.02
N VAL A 215 -4.51 16.72 13.71
CA VAL A 215 -4.49 17.59 14.90
C VAL A 215 -4.79 19.04 14.52
N ALA A 216 -4.30 19.53 13.39
CA ALA A 216 -4.63 20.87 12.90
C ALA A 216 -6.12 21.01 12.54
N GLU A 217 -6.72 19.99 11.95
CA GLU A 217 -8.16 19.97 11.61
C GLU A 217 -9.06 19.83 12.87
N LYS A 218 -8.62 19.09 13.88
CA LYS A 218 -9.40 18.78 15.09
C LYS A 218 -8.61 19.03 16.40
N PRO A 219 -8.13 20.27 16.62
CA PRO A 219 -7.22 20.56 17.75
C PRO A 219 -7.88 20.47 19.14
N ALA A 220 -9.22 20.43 19.20
CA ALA A 220 -9.95 20.23 20.45
C ALA A 220 -10.06 18.75 20.83
N VAL A 221 -9.90 17.83 19.86
CA VAL A 221 -10.14 16.38 20.02
C VAL A 221 -8.84 15.60 20.17
N PHE A 222 -7.84 15.92 19.39
CA PHE A 222 -6.61 15.14 19.28
C PHE A 222 -5.36 15.90 19.73
N GLU A 223 -4.38 15.14 20.19
CA GLU A 223 -3.06 15.61 20.57
C GLU A 223 -2.00 14.65 20.00
N LEU A 224 -1.00 15.23 19.33
CA LEU A 224 0.13 14.49 18.79
C LEU A 224 1.01 13.99 19.93
N GLY A 225 1.40 12.72 19.86
CA GLY A 225 2.35 12.10 20.77
C GLY A 225 3.79 12.11 20.23
N GLN A 226 4.54 11.08 20.58
CA GLN A 226 5.97 10.92 20.26
C GLN A 226 6.17 9.97 19.07
N ALA A 227 7.38 9.96 18.50
CA ALA A 227 7.76 9.01 17.48
C ALA A 227 7.81 7.59 18.04
N VAL A 228 7.26 6.63 17.29
CA VAL A 228 7.18 5.20 17.64
C VAL A 228 7.91 4.30 16.65
N SER A 229 8.66 4.89 15.71
CA SER A 229 9.51 4.18 14.75
C SER A 229 10.74 4.98 14.39
N GLY A 230 11.71 4.33 13.75
CA GLY A 230 12.78 5.01 13.03
C GLY A 230 12.27 5.72 11.77
N LYS A 231 13.18 6.38 11.05
CA LYS A 231 12.84 7.09 9.80
C LYS A 231 12.25 6.17 8.75
N SER A 232 11.30 6.69 8.00
CA SER A 232 10.74 6.06 6.81
C SER A 232 10.32 7.11 5.80
N PHE A 233 10.16 6.69 4.56
CA PHE A 233 9.84 7.58 3.46
C PHE A 233 8.75 6.96 2.58
N PRO A 234 7.72 7.73 2.21
CA PRO A 234 6.76 7.33 1.20
C PRO A 234 7.31 7.65 -0.18
N ALA A 235 6.87 6.86 -1.16
CA ALA A 235 7.17 7.05 -2.57
C ALA A 235 6.04 6.46 -3.43
N TRP A 236 6.06 6.74 -4.72
CA TRP A 236 5.19 6.08 -5.67
C TRP A 236 5.74 4.70 -6.01
N ALA A 237 4.85 3.73 -6.22
CA ALA A 237 5.25 2.35 -6.43
C ALA A 237 4.83 1.85 -7.82
N VAL A 238 5.75 1.19 -8.51
CA VAL A 238 5.52 0.47 -9.77
C VAL A 238 5.80 -1.02 -9.57
N ALA A 239 5.34 -1.87 -10.49
CA ALA A 239 5.66 -3.29 -10.45
C ALA A 239 7.18 -3.51 -10.56
N LYS A 240 7.68 -4.53 -9.86
CA LYS A 240 9.11 -4.88 -9.85
C LYS A 240 9.64 -5.08 -11.26
N GLY A 241 10.75 -4.42 -11.56
CA GLY A 241 11.44 -4.49 -12.86
C GLY A 241 10.82 -3.63 -13.97
N ASN A 242 9.80 -2.79 -13.67
CA ASN A 242 9.29 -1.82 -14.64
C ASN A 242 10.15 -0.54 -14.64
N THR A 243 11.40 -0.69 -15.11
CA THR A 243 12.41 0.36 -15.06
C THR A 243 12.07 1.56 -15.93
N GLU A 244 11.49 1.35 -17.12
CA GLU A 244 11.13 2.45 -18.03
C GLU A 244 10.09 3.40 -17.41
N LEU A 245 9.04 2.84 -16.79
CA LEU A 245 8.03 3.65 -16.11
C LEU A 245 8.62 4.32 -14.86
N LEU A 246 9.45 3.60 -14.11
CA LEU A 246 10.12 4.16 -12.93
C LEU A 246 11.00 5.36 -13.28
N GLU A 247 11.80 5.25 -14.34
CA GLU A 247 12.65 6.33 -14.84
C GLU A 247 11.83 7.53 -15.33
N PHE A 248 10.73 7.27 -16.04
CA PHE A 248 9.80 8.32 -16.48
C PHE A 248 9.21 9.10 -15.30
N LEU A 249 8.74 8.39 -14.26
CA LEU A 249 8.17 9.00 -13.07
C LEU A 249 9.23 9.74 -12.23
N ASN A 250 10.43 9.20 -12.11
CA ASN A 250 11.54 9.90 -11.45
C ASN A 250 11.96 11.16 -12.23
N GLY A 251 11.95 11.13 -13.56
CA GLY A 251 12.19 12.30 -14.39
C GLY A 251 11.14 13.39 -14.16
N PHE A 252 9.86 13.02 -14.03
CA PHE A 252 8.81 13.95 -13.65
C PHE A 252 9.06 14.56 -12.27
N ILE A 253 9.29 13.74 -11.24
CA ILE A 253 9.55 14.22 -9.87
C ILE A 253 10.78 15.14 -9.83
N ALA A 254 11.85 14.81 -10.55
CA ALA A 254 13.05 15.65 -10.65
C ALA A 254 12.71 17.03 -11.25
N LYS A 255 11.94 17.06 -12.33
CA LYS A 255 11.50 18.30 -12.96
C LYS A 255 10.65 19.16 -12.01
N GLU A 256 9.72 18.54 -11.26
CA GLU A 256 8.90 19.26 -10.27
C GLU A 256 9.76 19.81 -9.11
N LYS A 257 10.81 19.09 -8.72
CA LYS A 257 11.80 19.58 -7.73
C LYS A 257 12.64 20.74 -8.29
N GLU A 258 13.13 20.65 -9.51
CA GLU A 258 13.94 21.68 -10.16
C GLU A 258 13.15 22.98 -10.39
N SER A 259 11.87 22.87 -10.75
CA SER A 259 11.00 24.03 -10.94
C SER A 259 10.59 24.73 -9.63
N GLY A 260 10.80 24.08 -8.48
CA GLY A 260 10.32 24.52 -7.18
C GLY A 260 8.87 24.13 -6.87
N ARG A 261 8.12 23.60 -7.84
CA ARG A 261 6.71 23.21 -7.67
C ARG A 261 6.52 22.15 -6.61
N PHE A 262 7.43 21.19 -6.54
CA PHE A 262 7.39 20.14 -5.53
C PHE A 262 7.47 20.70 -4.10
N ALA A 263 8.38 21.63 -3.85
CA ALA A 263 8.52 22.30 -2.56
C ALA A 263 7.32 23.20 -2.23
N GLU A 264 6.74 23.85 -3.23
CA GLU A 264 5.50 24.63 -3.08
C GLU A 264 4.35 23.74 -2.61
N LEU A 265 4.14 22.57 -3.25
CA LEU A 265 3.11 21.62 -2.88
C LEU A 265 3.35 21.01 -1.50
N GLN A 266 4.60 20.68 -1.13
CA GLN A 266 4.93 20.23 0.21
C GLN A 266 4.59 21.28 1.26
N LYS A 267 4.93 22.55 1.05
CA LYS A 267 4.56 23.63 1.96
C LYS A 267 3.04 23.80 2.08
N LYS A 268 2.34 23.74 0.95
CA LYS A 268 0.88 23.85 0.89
C LYS A 268 0.18 22.79 1.69
N TRP A 269 0.59 21.53 1.52
CA TRP A 269 -0.11 20.37 2.06
C TRP A 269 0.45 19.87 3.39
N PHE A 270 1.76 20.01 3.61
CA PHE A 270 2.44 19.50 4.80
C PHE A 270 2.90 20.62 5.76
N GLY A 271 2.72 21.89 5.36
CA GLY A 271 3.19 23.03 6.13
C GLY A 271 4.70 23.28 6.05
N GLN A 272 5.46 22.40 5.41
CA GLN A 272 6.91 22.48 5.25
C GLN A 272 7.39 21.75 4.00
N ALA A 273 8.56 22.15 3.49
CA ALA A 273 9.26 21.40 2.46
C ALA A 273 10.32 20.47 3.05
N PHE A 274 10.70 19.44 2.31
CA PHE A 274 11.72 18.46 2.66
C PHE A 274 12.87 18.53 1.65
N PRO A 275 13.81 19.49 1.77
CA PRO A 275 14.87 19.67 0.78
C PRO A 275 15.90 18.54 0.79
N ASP A 276 16.06 17.85 1.93
CA ASP A 276 17.10 16.85 2.16
C ASP A 276 16.58 15.41 2.02
N LEU A 277 15.53 15.19 1.20
CA LEU A 277 15.08 13.84 0.92
C LEU A 277 16.14 13.06 0.15
N PRO A 278 16.40 11.80 0.51
CA PRO A 278 17.35 10.97 -0.23
C PRO A 278 16.85 10.71 -1.66
N VAL A 279 17.78 10.58 -2.62
CA VAL A 279 17.43 10.19 -4.00
C VAL A 279 16.92 8.75 -4.04
N ALA A 280 17.52 7.88 -3.21
CA ALA A 280 17.11 6.49 -3.02
C ALA A 280 17.15 6.16 -1.53
N PHE A 281 16.31 5.22 -1.10
CA PHE A 281 16.25 4.78 0.29
C PHE A 281 16.26 3.25 0.38
N GLU A 282 17.22 2.74 1.15
CA GLU A 282 17.26 1.33 1.52
C GLU A 282 16.62 1.16 2.90
N PRO A 283 15.42 0.54 2.98
CA PRO A 283 14.72 0.38 4.24
C PRO A 283 15.43 -0.64 5.16
N GLU A 284 15.40 -0.38 6.45
CA GLU A 284 15.93 -1.30 7.47
C GLU A 284 14.90 -2.33 7.92
N PHE A 285 13.63 -2.17 7.56
CA PHE A 285 12.48 -2.99 7.96
C PHE A 285 11.70 -3.53 6.77
#